data_70d3c24c1d4b227ecb383c11184aad83
#
_entry.id   70d3c24c1d4b227ecb383c11184aad83
#
_cell.length_a   1.000
_cell.length_b   1.000
_cell.length_c   1.000
_cell.angle_alpha   90.00
_cell.angle_beta   90.00
_cell.angle_gamma   90.00
#
_symmetry.space_group_name_H-M   'P 1'
#
loop_
_entity.id
_entity.type
_entity.pdbx_description
1 polymer ?
#
loop_
_entity_poly.entity_id
_entity_poly.type
_entity_poly.pdbx_seq_one_letter_code
_entity_poly.pdbx_strand_id
1 'polypeptide(L)'
;MSYRIDILEPDSDINVALDDLTREFAPLYTASWVNEKQRIYGKPFDMNVQTFAQLWFTKALKIFMAWDENDKPVGYLIGIPFRPLAYNSHVFQIEDWYADGDRLCEAELFRYMETAVRFMGCDEVWISLGEQEHAPNLSIRWREASRTTQIRYTNS
;
A
#
# COMPACT_ATOMS: atom_id res chain seq x y z
N MET A 1 12.43 5.45 18.46
CA MET A 1 12.16 6.21 17.23
C MET A 1 10.67 6.16 16.95
N SER A 2 10.04 7.29 16.74
CA SER A 2 8.61 7.37 16.45
C SER A 2 8.38 7.78 15.01
N TYR A 3 7.26 7.32 14.44
CA TYR A 3 6.84 7.65 13.10
C TYR A 3 5.52 8.38 13.13
N ARG A 4 5.37 9.35 12.26
CA ARG A 4 4.06 9.94 11.99
C ARG A 4 3.46 9.20 10.81
N ILE A 5 2.26 8.68 10.98
CA ILE A 5 1.58 7.93 9.92
C ILE A 5 0.26 8.59 9.61
N ASP A 6 -0.01 8.77 8.33
CA ASP A 6 -1.26 9.36 7.88
C ASP A 6 -1.55 8.92 6.44
N ILE A 7 -2.78 9.13 6.00
CA ILE A 7 -3.16 8.95 4.61
C ILE A 7 -2.66 10.15 3.81
N LEU A 8 -2.01 9.87 2.69
CA LEU A 8 -1.64 10.92 1.74
C LEU A 8 -2.87 11.24 0.88
N GLU A 9 -3.64 12.24 1.31
CA GLU A 9 -4.84 12.66 0.60
C GLU A 9 -4.48 13.59 -0.56
N PRO A 10 -5.08 13.39 -1.75
CA PRO A 10 -4.87 14.32 -2.86
C PRO A 10 -5.53 15.67 -2.58
N ASP A 11 -4.81 16.74 -2.87
CA ASP A 11 -5.37 18.08 -2.88
C ASP A 11 -6.45 18.19 -3.96
N SER A 12 -7.41 19.08 -3.77
CA SER A 12 -8.45 19.31 -4.78
C SER A 12 -7.91 19.92 -6.08
N ASP A 13 -6.79 20.66 -6.00
CA ASP A 13 -6.05 21.13 -7.16
C ASP A 13 -5.11 20.03 -7.64
N ILE A 14 -5.32 19.55 -8.86
CA ILE A 14 -4.54 18.44 -9.42
C ILE A 14 -3.05 18.73 -9.52
N ASN A 15 -2.65 19.97 -9.75
CA ASN A 15 -1.24 20.32 -9.84
C ASN A 15 -0.57 20.23 -8.48
N VAL A 16 -1.24 20.68 -7.42
CA VAL A 16 -0.77 20.56 -6.05
C VAL A 16 -0.70 19.06 -5.65
N ALA A 17 -1.73 18.30 -6.00
CA ALA A 17 -1.77 16.87 -5.72
C ALA A 17 -0.61 16.13 -6.39
N LEU A 18 -0.33 16.41 -7.65
CA LEU A 18 0.79 15.79 -8.38
C LEU A 18 2.15 16.16 -7.80
N ASP A 19 2.32 17.42 -7.37
CA ASP A 19 3.54 17.87 -6.69
C ASP A 19 3.74 17.11 -5.37
N ASP A 20 2.69 16.95 -4.58
CA ASP A 20 2.73 16.20 -3.33
C ASP A 20 3.09 14.74 -3.58
N LEU A 21 2.47 14.09 -4.55
CA LEU A 21 2.74 12.72 -4.91
C LEU A 21 4.19 12.52 -5.34
N THR A 22 4.70 13.42 -6.16
CA THR A 22 6.08 13.38 -6.66
C THR A 22 7.09 13.59 -5.56
N ARG A 23 6.82 14.50 -4.63
CA ARG A 23 7.74 14.82 -3.53
C ARG A 23 7.72 13.75 -2.44
N GLU A 24 6.53 13.30 -2.02
CA GLU A 24 6.38 12.46 -0.84
C GLU A 24 6.45 10.97 -1.14
N PHE A 25 5.83 10.54 -2.21
CA PHE A 25 5.63 9.12 -2.49
C PHE A 25 6.58 8.56 -3.55
N ALA A 26 6.75 9.24 -4.68
CA ALA A 26 7.48 8.70 -5.81
C ALA A 26 8.92 8.24 -5.49
N PRO A 27 9.71 8.98 -4.67
CA PRO A 27 11.06 8.52 -4.33
C PRO A 27 11.06 7.20 -3.55
N LEU A 28 10.12 6.99 -2.64
CA LEU A 28 9.99 5.74 -1.89
C LEU A 28 9.54 4.59 -2.79
N TYR A 29 8.62 4.85 -3.70
CA TYR A 29 8.14 3.84 -4.63
C TYR A 29 9.26 3.38 -5.57
N THR A 30 10.04 4.31 -6.08
CA THR A 30 11.23 4.01 -6.88
C THR A 30 12.22 3.17 -6.08
N ALA A 31 12.53 3.56 -4.84
CA ALA A 31 13.44 2.83 -3.96
C ALA A 31 12.93 1.40 -3.68
N SER A 32 11.64 1.24 -3.46
CA SER A 32 11.01 -0.07 -3.26
C SER A 32 11.27 -1.00 -4.45
N TRP A 33 11.10 -0.52 -5.67
CA TRP A 33 11.33 -1.31 -6.87
C TRP A 33 12.80 -1.67 -7.05
N VAL A 34 13.70 -0.70 -6.90
CA VAL A 34 15.14 -0.93 -7.05
C VAL A 34 15.66 -1.90 -5.98
N ASN A 35 15.22 -1.75 -4.73
CA ASN A 35 15.75 -2.52 -3.61
C ASN A 35 15.10 -3.90 -3.46
N GLU A 36 13.83 -4.06 -3.85
CA GLU A 36 13.06 -5.29 -3.57
C GLU A 36 12.30 -5.83 -4.77
N LYS A 37 11.40 -5.04 -5.34
CA LYS A 37 10.35 -5.56 -6.24
C LYS A 37 10.89 -6.03 -7.58
N GLN A 38 11.90 -5.37 -8.12
CA GLN A 38 12.52 -5.76 -9.38
C GLN A 38 13.09 -7.18 -9.30
N ARG A 39 13.70 -7.52 -8.18
CA ARG A 39 14.23 -8.86 -7.92
C ARG A 39 13.13 -9.89 -7.76
N ILE A 40 12.08 -9.55 -7.02
CA ILE A 40 10.96 -10.46 -6.73
C ILE A 40 10.15 -10.74 -8.01
N TYR A 41 9.83 -9.72 -8.78
CA TYR A 41 8.95 -9.85 -9.94
C TYR A 41 9.70 -10.10 -11.26
N GLY A 42 11.02 -9.91 -11.28
CA GLY A 42 11.81 -10.07 -12.50
C GLY A 42 11.46 -9.05 -13.59
N LYS A 43 10.93 -7.90 -13.21
CA LYS A 43 10.52 -6.83 -14.12
C LYS A 43 11.25 -5.54 -13.77
N PRO A 44 11.69 -4.75 -14.78
CA PRO A 44 12.22 -3.43 -14.52
C PRO A 44 11.14 -2.49 -13.99
N PHE A 45 11.57 -1.44 -13.31
CA PHE A 45 10.65 -0.40 -12.87
C PHE A 45 10.09 0.34 -14.10
N ASP A 46 8.79 0.28 -14.25
CA ASP A 46 8.06 0.97 -15.32
C ASP A 46 6.67 1.34 -14.80
N MET A 47 6.62 2.43 -14.05
CA MET A 47 5.39 2.88 -13.43
C MET A 47 4.49 3.57 -14.46
N ASN A 48 3.26 3.12 -14.56
CA ASN A 48 2.23 3.88 -15.27
C ASN A 48 1.75 5.03 -14.38
N VAL A 49 2.50 6.13 -14.42
CA VAL A 49 2.27 7.30 -13.56
C VAL A 49 0.86 7.86 -13.75
N GLN A 50 0.39 7.91 -14.98
CA GLN A 50 -0.91 8.49 -15.31
C GLN A 50 -2.05 7.70 -14.69
N THR A 51 -2.04 6.38 -14.83
CA THR A 51 -3.05 5.51 -14.22
C THR A 51 -3.00 5.56 -12.70
N PHE A 52 -1.81 5.51 -12.14
CA PHE A 52 -1.63 5.56 -10.69
C PHE A 52 -2.16 6.89 -10.11
N ALA A 53 -1.75 7.99 -10.69
CA ALA A 53 -2.17 9.31 -10.23
C ALA A 53 -3.68 9.50 -10.35
N GLN A 54 -4.30 9.00 -11.42
CA GLN A 54 -5.74 9.05 -11.62
C GLN A 54 -6.49 8.26 -10.54
N LEU A 55 -6.07 7.04 -10.25
CA LEU A 55 -6.67 6.22 -9.21
C LEU A 55 -6.55 6.88 -7.84
N TRP A 56 -5.40 7.43 -7.53
CA TRP A 56 -5.18 8.12 -6.26
C TRP A 56 -6.00 9.42 -6.17
N PHE A 57 -5.99 10.24 -7.22
CA PHE A 57 -6.71 11.51 -7.24
C PHE A 57 -8.22 11.32 -7.13
N THR A 58 -8.77 10.27 -7.72
CA THR A 58 -10.19 9.94 -7.63
C THR A 58 -10.54 9.14 -6.36
N LYS A 59 -9.58 8.92 -5.47
CA LYS A 59 -9.74 8.19 -4.22
C LYS A 59 -10.09 6.69 -4.38
N ALA A 60 -9.85 6.14 -5.57
CA ALA A 60 -9.97 4.71 -5.81
C ALA A 60 -8.79 3.93 -5.22
N LEU A 61 -7.67 4.59 -4.98
CA LEU A 61 -6.47 4.03 -4.38
C LEU A 61 -6.08 4.89 -3.18
N LYS A 62 -5.73 4.24 -2.07
CA LYS A 62 -5.30 4.90 -0.84
C LYS A 62 -3.81 4.69 -0.62
N ILE A 63 -3.11 5.74 -0.22
CA ILE A 63 -1.70 5.70 0.16
C ILE A 63 -1.58 6.07 1.64
N PHE A 64 -1.05 5.13 2.43
CA PHE A 64 -0.65 5.40 3.81
C PHE A 64 0.85 5.68 3.80
N MET A 65 1.26 6.76 4.43
CA MET A 65 2.66 7.17 4.48
C MET A 65 3.16 7.18 5.92
N ALA A 66 4.42 6.84 6.07
CA ALA A 66 5.15 7.01 7.32
C ALA A 66 6.28 8.02 7.12
N TRP A 67 6.37 8.99 8.03
CA TRP A 67 7.44 9.98 8.08
C TRP A 67 8.22 9.82 9.37
N ASP A 68 9.52 10.05 9.31
CA ASP A 68 10.38 10.03 10.49
C ASP A 68 10.31 11.36 11.27
N GLU A 69 11.13 11.50 12.31
CA GLU A 69 11.18 12.68 13.15
C GLU A 69 11.60 13.95 12.40
N ASN A 70 12.25 13.81 11.26
CA ASN A 70 12.68 14.91 10.39
C ASN A 70 11.72 15.17 9.24
N ASP A 71 10.49 14.64 9.32
CA ASP A 71 9.46 14.72 8.26
C ASP A 71 9.92 14.13 6.92
N LYS A 72 10.85 13.18 6.97
CA LYS A 72 11.30 12.45 5.80
C LYS A 72 10.40 11.23 5.57
N PRO A 73 9.86 11.04 4.36
CA PRO A 73 9.12 9.82 4.04
C PRO A 73 10.02 8.60 4.15
N VAL A 74 9.59 7.59 4.91
CA VAL A 74 10.38 6.37 5.18
C VAL A 74 9.63 5.09 4.91
N GLY A 75 8.33 5.16 4.67
CA GLY A 75 7.54 3.97 4.35
C GLY A 75 6.19 4.30 3.75
N TYR A 76 5.59 3.31 3.09
CA TYR A 76 4.24 3.44 2.54
C TYR A 76 3.51 2.10 2.56
N LEU A 77 2.19 2.19 2.45
CA LEU A 77 1.30 1.07 2.18
C LEU A 77 0.22 1.56 1.22
N ILE A 78 0.00 0.82 0.14
CA ILE A 78 -0.99 1.16 -0.87
C ILE A 78 -2.09 0.11 -0.85
N GLY A 79 -3.33 0.54 -0.96
CA GLY A 79 -4.45 -0.38 -1.07
C GLY A 79 -5.64 0.21 -1.80
N ILE A 80 -6.55 -0.67 -2.18
CA ILE A 80 -7.75 -0.35 -2.96
C ILE A 80 -8.97 -0.86 -2.19
N PRO A 81 -9.90 0.05 -1.79
CA PRO A 81 -11.18 -0.37 -1.25
C PRO A 81 -12.10 -0.80 -2.38
N PHE A 82 -12.81 -1.91 -2.22
CA PHE A 82 -13.75 -2.38 -3.22
C PHE A 82 -14.80 -3.33 -2.62
N ARG A 83 -15.83 -3.62 -3.38
CA ARG A 83 -16.83 -4.63 -3.04
C ARG A 83 -16.74 -5.78 -4.03
N PRO A 84 -16.50 -7.03 -3.55
CA PRO A 84 -16.52 -8.20 -4.43
C PRO A 84 -17.89 -8.37 -5.09
N LEU A 85 -17.91 -8.86 -6.33
CA LEU A 85 -19.16 -9.12 -7.04
C LEU A 85 -19.91 -10.34 -6.52
N ALA A 86 -19.18 -11.28 -5.90
CA ALA A 86 -19.73 -12.57 -5.52
C ALA A 86 -20.53 -12.52 -4.20
N TYR A 87 -20.25 -11.58 -3.32
CA TYR A 87 -20.92 -11.49 -2.02
C TYR A 87 -20.86 -10.07 -1.47
N ASN A 88 -21.74 -9.79 -0.50
CA ASN A 88 -21.86 -8.46 0.08
C ASN A 88 -20.84 -8.26 1.20
N SER A 89 -19.71 -7.68 0.85
CA SER A 89 -18.68 -7.29 1.80
C SER A 89 -17.94 -6.06 1.30
N HIS A 90 -17.31 -5.33 2.21
CA HIS A 90 -16.46 -4.20 1.87
C HIS A 90 -15.02 -4.58 2.19
N VAL A 91 -14.17 -4.65 1.16
CA VAL A 91 -12.82 -5.18 1.23
C VAL A 91 -11.81 -4.05 1.02
N PHE A 92 -10.73 -4.08 1.77
CA PHE A 92 -9.53 -3.31 1.48
C PHE A 92 -8.45 -4.26 1.00
N GLN A 93 -8.07 -4.16 -0.27
CA GLN A 93 -7.02 -4.99 -0.85
C GLN A 93 -5.70 -4.26 -0.80
N ILE A 94 -4.73 -4.85 -0.09
CA ILE A 94 -3.37 -4.32 -0.01
C ILE A 94 -2.63 -4.70 -1.29
N GLU A 95 -2.17 -3.69 -2.02
CA GLU A 95 -1.45 -3.86 -3.27
C GLU A 95 0.06 -3.94 -3.05
N ASP A 96 0.60 -3.11 -2.17
CA ASP A 96 2.03 -3.03 -1.93
C ASP A 96 2.34 -2.28 -0.64
N TRP A 97 3.50 -2.58 -0.05
CA TRP A 97 4.03 -1.83 1.08
C TRP A 97 5.56 -1.86 1.08
N TYR A 98 6.17 -0.90 1.75
CA TYR A 98 7.61 -0.78 1.83
C TYR A 98 8.02 0.03 3.06
N ALA A 99 9.00 -0.45 3.79
CA ALA A 99 9.56 0.24 4.96
C ALA A 99 11.07 0.05 5.07
N ASP A 100 11.75 -0.28 3.98
CA ASP A 100 13.22 -0.45 3.86
C ASP A 100 13.81 -1.35 4.96
N GLY A 101 13.15 -2.47 5.24
CA GLY A 101 13.58 -3.42 6.27
C GLY A 101 13.31 -2.99 7.71
N ASP A 102 12.70 -1.83 7.93
CA ASP A 102 12.33 -1.36 9.25
C ASP A 102 11.01 -2.00 9.69
N ARG A 103 11.12 -3.04 10.52
CA ARG A 103 9.97 -3.80 10.99
C ARG A 103 9.03 -2.99 11.90
N LEU A 104 9.58 -2.03 12.64
CA LEU A 104 8.76 -1.16 13.49
C LEU A 104 7.90 -0.24 12.63
N CYS A 105 8.49 0.38 11.62
CA CYS A 105 7.77 1.22 10.66
C CYS A 105 6.67 0.42 9.96
N GLU A 106 7.00 -0.78 9.47
CA GLU A 106 6.03 -1.67 8.85
C GLU A 106 4.86 -1.98 9.79
N ALA A 107 5.16 -2.37 11.03
CA ALA A 107 4.13 -2.71 12.01
C ALA A 107 3.22 -1.51 12.30
N GLU A 108 3.76 -0.31 12.38
CA GLU A 108 2.97 0.89 12.63
C GLU A 108 2.11 1.28 11.42
N LEU A 109 2.62 1.11 10.20
CA LEU A 109 1.83 1.28 8.98
C LEU A 109 0.61 0.35 8.96
N PHE A 110 0.83 -0.94 9.24
CA PHE A 110 -0.26 -1.91 9.27
C PHE A 110 -1.27 -1.62 10.38
N ARG A 111 -0.80 -1.23 11.56
CA ARG A 111 -1.69 -0.86 12.68
C ARG A 111 -2.56 0.34 12.33
N TYR A 112 -1.98 1.36 11.74
CA TYR A 112 -2.74 2.54 11.30
C TYR A 112 -3.75 2.17 10.22
N MET A 113 -3.33 1.38 9.23
CA MET A 113 -4.20 0.91 8.16
C MET A 113 -5.41 0.14 8.73
N GLU A 114 -5.18 -0.79 9.64
CA GLU A 114 -6.27 -1.57 10.27
C GLU A 114 -7.34 -0.66 10.89
N THR A 115 -6.92 0.36 11.62
CA THR A 115 -7.85 1.31 12.24
C THR A 115 -8.60 2.13 11.19
N ALA A 116 -7.87 2.63 10.19
CA ALA A 116 -8.45 3.46 9.15
C ALA A 116 -9.47 2.71 8.30
N VAL A 117 -9.16 1.48 7.88
CA VAL A 117 -10.07 0.70 7.02
C VAL A 117 -11.33 0.26 7.77
N ARG A 118 -11.23 0.01 9.07
CA ARG A 118 -12.42 -0.22 9.90
C ARG A 118 -13.30 1.00 9.95
N PHE A 119 -12.69 2.16 10.12
CA PHE A 119 -13.42 3.43 10.14
C PHE A 119 -14.10 3.70 8.80
N MET A 120 -13.53 3.23 7.69
CA MET A 120 -14.14 3.29 6.36
C MET A 120 -15.24 2.23 6.16
N GLY A 121 -15.47 1.35 7.13
CA GLY A 121 -16.49 0.32 7.04
C GLY A 121 -16.06 -0.97 6.34
N CYS A 122 -14.75 -1.21 6.20
CA CYS A 122 -14.26 -2.46 5.61
C CYS A 122 -14.40 -3.63 6.58
N ASP A 123 -14.92 -4.73 6.06
CA ASP A 123 -15.12 -5.99 6.81
C ASP A 123 -13.92 -6.91 6.66
N GLU A 124 -13.20 -6.82 5.54
CA GLU A 124 -12.12 -7.72 5.18
C GLU A 124 -10.90 -6.95 4.69
N VAL A 125 -9.74 -7.52 4.92
CA VAL A 125 -8.47 -7.09 4.33
C VAL A 125 -7.91 -8.26 3.54
N TRP A 126 -7.60 -8.02 2.27
CA TRP A 126 -6.98 -9.01 1.39
C TRP A 126 -5.53 -8.63 1.13
N ILE A 127 -4.65 -9.63 1.19
CA ILE A 127 -3.24 -9.50 0.88
C ILE A 127 -2.86 -10.62 -0.09
N SER A 128 -2.25 -10.26 -1.21
CA SER A 128 -1.64 -11.23 -2.11
C SER A 128 -0.15 -11.30 -1.82
N LEU A 129 0.32 -12.47 -1.40
CA LEU A 129 1.72 -12.68 -1.04
C LEU A 129 2.41 -13.49 -2.13
N GLY A 130 3.58 -13.03 -2.59
CA GLY A 130 4.49 -13.83 -3.37
C GLY A 130 5.19 -14.89 -2.51
N GLU A 131 5.84 -15.86 -3.15
CA GLU A 131 6.51 -16.96 -2.44
C GLU A 131 7.57 -16.50 -1.43
N GLN A 132 8.18 -15.33 -1.66
CA GLN A 132 9.25 -14.79 -0.82
C GLN A 132 8.79 -13.68 0.13
N GLU A 133 7.50 -13.40 0.18
CA GLU A 133 6.96 -12.36 1.03
C GLU A 133 6.42 -12.95 2.33
N HIS A 134 6.74 -12.30 3.45
CA HIS A 134 6.20 -12.67 4.75
C HIS A 134 4.87 -11.96 4.97
N ALA A 135 3.88 -12.70 5.49
CA ALA A 135 2.64 -12.10 5.93
C ALA A 135 2.91 -11.14 7.09
N PRO A 136 2.41 -9.91 7.03
CA PRO A 136 2.53 -8.99 8.16
C PRO A 136 1.67 -9.48 9.32
N ASN A 137 2.09 -9.13 10.54
CA ASN A 137 1.31 -9.41 11.73
C ASN A 137 0.16 -8.41 11.83
N LEU A 138 -1.02 -8.83 11.38
CA LEU A 138 -2.24 -8.10 11.61
C LEU A 138 -2.72 -8.30 13.06
N SER A 139 -3.52 -7.37 13.57
CA SER A 139 -4.03 -7.48 14.92
C SER A 139 -4.96 -8.69 15.07
N ILE A 140 -5.17 -9.13 16.31
CA ILE A 140 -6.04 -10.26 16.63
C ILE A 140 -7.47 -10.13 16.08
N ARG A 141 -7.89 -8.93 15.75
CA ARG A 141 -9.22 -8.67 15.18
C ARG A 141 -9.32 -9.04 13.71
N TRP A 142 -8.17 -9.16 13.02
CA TRP A 142 -8.09 -9.59 11.63
C TRP A 142 -7.55 -11.01 11.61
N ARG A 143 -8.45 -11.99 11.49
CA ARG A 143 -8.06 -13.39 11.43
C ARG A 143 -7.86 -13.80 9.99
N GLU A 144 -6.86 -14.65 9.77
CA GLU A 144 -6.70 -15.28 8.47
C GLU A 144 -7.88 -16.21 8.21
N ALA A 145 -8.72 -15.86 7.23
CA ALA A 145 -9.87 -16.67 6.84
C ALA A 145 -9.48 -17.70 5.78
N SER A 146 -8.59 -17.30 4.86
CA SER A 146 -8.08 -18.19 3.83
C SER A 146 -6.71 -17.70 3.37
N ARG A 147 -5.88 -18.62 2.95
CA ARG A 147 -4.60 -18.29 2.34
C ARG A 147 -4.59 -18.84 0.92
N THR A 148 -4.54 -17.96 -0.05
CA THR A 148 -4.40 -18.33 -1.45
C THR A 148 -3.05 -17.86 -1.97
N THR A 149 -2.35 -18.76 -2.69
CA THR A 149 -1.16 -18.39 -3.43
C THR A 149 -1.60 -17.80 -4.76
N GLN A 150 -1.09 -16.62 -5.10
CA GLN A 150 -1.39 -16.04 -6.41
C GLN A 150 -0.66 -16.83 -7.49
N ILE A 151 -1.42 -17.44 -8.40
CA ILE A 151 -0.85 -18.12 -9.57
C ILE A 151 -0.75 -17.10 -10.69
N ARG A 152 0.46 -16.96 -11.26
CA ARG A 152 0.71 -16.06 -12.38
C ARG A 152 0.86 -16.85 -13.65
N TYR A 153 0.05 -16.51 -14.64
CA TYR A 153 0.20 -17.04 -16.00
C TYR A 153 0.85 -15.96 -16.86
N THR A 154 1.93 -16.30 -17.54
CA THR A 154 2.63 -15.38 -18.42
C THR A 154 2.63 -15.93 -19.83
N ASN A 155 2.54 -15.05 -20.83
CA ASN A 155 2.76 -15.43 -22.22
C ASN A 155 4.25 -15.75 -22.41
N SER A 156 4.48 -16.94 -22.92
CA SER A 156 5.84 -17.38 -23.23
C SER A 156 6.25 -16.97 -24.64
#